data_db535a33eac2fc25b3b2c025f79a93bb
#
_entry.id   db535a33eac2fc25b3b2c025f79a93bb
#
_cell.length_a   1.000
_cell.length_b   1.000
_cell.length_c   1.000
_cell.angle_alpha   90.00
_cell.angle_beta   90.00
_cell.angle_gamma   90.00
#
_symmetry.space_group_name_H-M   'P 1'
#
loop_
_entity.id
_entity.type
_entity.pdbx_description
1 polymer ?
#
loop_
_entity_poly.entity_id
_entity_poly.type
_entity_poly.pdbx_seq_one_letter_code
_entity_poly.pdbx_strand_id
1 'polypeptide(L)'
;MKKVQLRAYAKINLSLDVLGVLENGFHQVEMVMQQILLCDDIMVRWDPHDPHRTADDGKHSTGRSPQRQPDLQNDETPIAIRLSTNRYFLPTDERNLAYRAAALMAEKYAGDRRGTIIIDIKKRIPVAAGLAGGSSNAAAVIHAIRKLWDLDLTLEDLCRTGAQLGSDVPFCIMGQAAANKTLKPDFAKDPLACHCALATGTGTD
;
A
#
# COMPACT_ATOMS: atom_id res chain seq x y z
N MET A 1 19.14 -5.94 5.33
CA MET A 1 17.75 -5.41 5.19
C MET A 1 17.45 -5.18 3.70
N LYS A 2 16.44 -5.87 3.16
CA LYS A 2 15.98 -5.66 1.76
C LYS A 2 15.06 -4.43 1.73
N LYS A 3 15.06 -3.68 0.61
CA LYS A 3 14.20 -2.50 0.42
C LYS A 3 13.68 -2.41 -1.01
N VAL A 4 12.46 -1.88 -1.15
CA VAL A 4 11.83 -1.56 -2.44
C VAL A 4 11.32 -0.12 -2.38
N GLN A 5 11.60 0.67 -3.41
CA GLN A 5 11.13 2.04 -3.55
C GLN A 5 10.23 2.13 -4.80
N LEU A 6 9.04 2.68 -4.62
CA LEU A 6 8.04 2.83 -5.67
C LEU A 6 7.46 4.24 -5.66
N ARG A 7 6.95 4.65 -6.81
CA ARG A 7 6.09 5.83 -6.95
C ARG A 7 4.64 5.40 -6.92
N ALA A 8 3.88 5.94 -5.98
CA ALA A 8 2.43 5.73 -5.85
C ALA A 8 1.72 6.86 -6.60
N TYR A 9 1.28 6.59 -7.82
CA TYR A 9 0.69 7.58 -8.72
C TYR A 9 -0.77 7.85 -8.40
N ALA A 10 -1.19 9.10 -8.49
CA ALA A 10 -2.58 9.52 -8.40
C ALA A 10 -3.40 9.07 -9.62
N LYS A 11 -4.72 9.07 -9.48
CA LYS A 11 -5.67 8.87 -10.60
C LYS A 11 -6.69 10.00 -10.64
N ILE A 12 -7.29 10.16 -11.80
CA ILE A 12 -8.50 10.95 -12.02
C ILE A 12 -9.55 10.09 -12.71
N ASN A 13 -10.81 10.49 -12.62
CA ASN A 13 -11.87 9.95 -13.45
C ASN A 13 -12.06 10.91 -14.63
N LEU A 14 -11.85 10.41 -15.85
CA LEU A 14 -12.10 11.18 -17.09
C LEU A 14 -13.59 11.26 -17.37
N SER A 15 -14.34 10.19 -17.09
CA SER A 15 -15.79 10.15 -17.06
C SER A 15 -16.25 9.37 -15.85
N LEU A 16 -17.44 9.68 -15.36
CA LEU A 16 -18.15 8.92 -14.33
C LEU A 16 -19.63 9.06 -14.61
N ASP A 17 -20.25 7.96 -15.00
CA ASP A 17 -21.67 7.87 -15.29
C ASP A 17 -22.36 7.00 -14.25
N VAL A 18 -23.46 7.49 -13.69
CA VAL A 18 -24.32 6.71 -12.78
C VAL A 18 -25.43 6.08 -13.64
N LEU A 19 -25.35 4.77 -13.80
CA LEU A 19 -26.25 4.00 -14.68
C LEU A 19 -27.58 3.67 -14.01
N GLY A 20 -27.64 3.67 -12.67
CA GLY A 20 -28.85 3.36 -11.92
C GLY A 20 -28.56 3.09 -10.45
N VAL A 21 -29.63 2.83 -9.71
CA VAL A 21 -29.56 2.41 -8.30
C VAL A 21 -29.88 0.92 -8.23
N LEU A 22 -29.02 0.16 -7.57
CA LEU A 22 -29.21 -1.28 -7.34
C LEU A 22 -30.20 -1.51 -6.19
N GLU A 23 -30.78 -2.71 -6.11
CA GLU A 23 -31.72 -3.09 -5.04
C GLU A 23 -31.14 -2.95 -3.62
N ASN A 24 -29.82 -3.03 -3.49
CA ASN A 24 -29.08 -2.85 -2.22
C ASN A 24 -28.79 -1.37 -1.87
N GLY A 25 -29.28 -0.42 -2.67
CA GLY A 25 -29.12 1.03 -2.48
C GLY A 25 -27.81 1.61 -3.01
N PHE A 26 -26.89 0.79 -3.53
CA PHE A 26 -25.66 1.28 -4.18
C PHE A 26 -25.94 1.74 -5.61
N HIS A 27 -25.16 2.71 -6.07
CA HIS A 27 -25.22 3.17 -7.45
C HIS A 27 -24.38 2.26 -8.37
N GLN A 28 -24.97 1.82 -9.47
CA GLN A 28 -24.20 1.24 -10.56
C GLN A 28 -23.48 2.37 -11.30
N VAL A 29 -22.15 2.27 -11.39
CA VAL A 29 -21.33 3.30 -12.03
C VAL A 29 -20.48 2.70 -13.13
N GLU A 30 -20.25 3.52 -14.16
CA GLU A 30 -19.25 3.28 -15.20
C GLU A 30 -18.31 4.49 -15.24
N MET A 31 -17.01 4.24 -15.21
CA MET A 31 -16.03 5.32 -15.18
C MET A 31 -14.77 4.97 -15.96
N VAL A 32 -14.19 5.96 -16.60
CA VAL A 32 -12.87 5.86 -17.21
C VAL A 32 -11.85 6.45 -16.24
N MET A 33 -11.02 5.61 -15.67
CA MET A 33 -9.94 6.00 -14.76
C MET A 33 -8.65 6.20 -15.51
N GLN A 34 -7.93 7.27 -15.20
CA GLN A 34 -6.62 7.60 -15.78
C GLN A 34 -5.60 7.87 -14.69
N GLN A 35 -4.48 7.16 -14.73
CA GLN A 35 -3.32 7.46 -13.89
C GLN A 35 -2.64 8.76 -14.36
N ILE A 36 -2.19 9.59 -13.42
CA ILE A 36 -1.47 10.83 -13.68
C ILE A 36 -0.08 10.85 -13.02
N LEU A 37 0.79 11.78 -13.46
CA LEU A 37 2.20 11.80 -13.01
C LEU A 37 2.39 12.30 -11.57
N LEU A 38 1.38 12.94 -10.97
CA LEU A 38 1.44 13.31 -9.55
C LEU A 38 1.54 12.05 -8.70
N CYS A 39 2.55 11.97 -7.83
CA CYS A 39 2.79 10.75 -7.07
C CYS A 39 3.42 11.00 -5.70
N ASP A 40 3.16 10.08 -4.78
CA ASP A 40 3.90 9.94 -3.53
C ASP A 40 5.12 9.04 -3.73
N ASP A 41 6.18 9.23 -2.94
CA ASP A 41 7.28 8.27 -2.88
C ASP A 41 7.04 7.32 -1.70
N ILE A 42 7.09 6.02 -1.97
CA ILE A 42 6.91 4.96 -0.98
C ILE A 42 8.19 4.15 -0.91
N MET A 43 8.73 4.01 0.30
CA MET A 43 9.82 3.07 0.58
C MET A 43 9.32 2.02 1.57
N VAL A 44 9.46 0.76 1.20
CA VAL A 44 9.16 -0.37 2.09
C VAL A 44 10.45 -1.15 2.33
N ARG A 45 10.71 -1.45 3.59
CA ARG A 45 11.85 -2.25 4.03
C ARG A 45 11.35 -3.46 4.79
N TRP A 46 12.03 -4.58 4.62
CA TRP A 46 11.82 -5.78 5.40
C TRP A 46 13.02 -6.03 6.30
N ASP A 47 12.79 -6.10 7.59
CA ASP A 47 13.75 -6.48 8.60
C ASP A 47 13.34 -7.83 9.20
N PRO A 48 14.07 -8.93 8.88
CA PRO A 48 13.74 -10.29 9.33
C PRO A 48 14.14 -10.57 10.78
N HIS A 49 14.63 -9.59 11.52
CA HIS A 49 14.98 -9.77 12.92
C HIS A 49 13.72 -9.81 13.80
N ASP A 50 13.80 -10.62 14.87
CA ASP A 50 12.73 -10.73 15.86
C ASP A 50 12.36 -9.32 16.38
N PRO A 51 11.10 -8.88 16.26
CA PRO A 51 10.66 -7.59 16.78
C PRO A 51 10.84 -7.47 18.30
N HIS A 52 10.96 -8.60 19.02
CA HIS A 52 11.18 -8.67 20.48
C HIS A 52 12.65 -8.69 20.89
N ARG A 53 13.59 -8.74 19.94
CA ARG A 53 15.02 -8.66 20.28
C ARG A 53 15.33 -7.24 20.75
N THR A 54 15.37 -7.06 22.05
CA THR A 54 15.90 -5.85 22.70
C THR A 54 17.36 -5.70 22.25
N ALA A 55 17.70 -4.50 21.76
CA ALA A 55 19.06 -4.13 21.42
C ALA A 55 19.89 -3.99 22.73
N ASP A 56 20.20 -5.12 23.34
CA ASP A 56 21.15 -5.22 24.45
C ASP A 56 22.28 -6.17 24.04
N ASP A 57 23.09 -5.72 23.11
CA ASP A 57 24.42 -6.25 22.84
C ASP A 57 25.39 -5.07 22.62
N GLY A 58 25.83 -4.51 23.73
CA GLY A 58 27.15 -3.91 23.89
C GLY A 58 27.52 -2.75 22.97
N LYS A 59 27.21 -1.49 23.39
CA LYS A 59 28.22 -0.43 23.49
C LYS A 59 27.67 0.80 24.20
N HIS A 60 28.28 1.14 25.34
CA HIS A 60 28.11 2.42 25.99
C HIS A 60 28.37 3.59 25.01
N SER A 61 27.39 4.46 24.84
CA SER A 61 27.63 5.88 24.51
C SER A 61 26.57 6.74 25.20
N THR A 62 27.03 7.58 26.07
CA THR A 62 26.31 8.64 26.77
C THR A 62 25.73 9.65 25.77
N GLY A 63 24.41 9.88 25.80
CA GLY A 63 23.80 10.97 25.06
C GLY A 63 22.27 10.88 25.04
N ARG A 64 21.63 11.86 25.64
CA ARG A 64 20.19 12.15 25.79
C ARG A 64 19.25 11.40 24.84
N SER A 65 18.35 10.61 25.43
CA SER A 65 17.26 9.90 24.77
C SER A 65 16.17 10.86 24.27
N PRO A 66 15.68 10.70 23.03
CA PRO A 66 14.34 11.18 22.66
C PRO A 66 13.30 10.32 23.39
N GLN A 67 12.23 10.94 23.85
CA GLN A 67 11.14 10.31 24.57
C GLN A 67 10.58 9.11 23.77
N ARG A 68 10.68 7.91 24.37
CA ARG A 68 9.99 6.71 23.89
C ARG A 68 8.49 6.93 24.06
N GLN A 69 7.76 6.84 22.97
CA GLN A 69 6.32 6.58 23.04
C GLN A 69 6.12 5.16 23.60
N PRO A 70 5.11 4.93 24.46
CA PRO A 70 4.85 3.60 25.00
C PRO A 70 4.40 2.68 23.88
N ASP A 71 5.13 1.60 23.69
CA ASP A 71 4.77 0.47 22.84
C ASP A 71 3.47 -0.14 23.38
N LEU A 72 2.35 0.04 22.67
CA LEU A 72 1.17 -0.77 22.85
C LEU A 72 1.47 -2.15 22.26
N GLN A 73 1.95 -3.02 23.12
CA GLN A 73 2.21 -4.42 22.83
C GLN A 73 0.89 -5.16 22.66
N ASN A 74 0.65 -5.69 21.46
CA ASN A 74 -0.09 -6.93 21.29
C ASN A 74 0.92 -7.98 20.85
N ASP A 75 1.26 -8.85 21.78
CA ASP A 75 2.41 -9.77 21.78
C ASP A 75 2.25 -11.02 20.88
N GLU A 76 1.29 -11.06 19.92
CA GLU A 76 0.99 -12.29 19.18
C GLU A 76 1.19 -12.21 17.66
N THR A 77 1.48 -11.04 17.08
CA THR A 77 1.69 -10.99 15.64
C THR A 77 3.15 -11.21 15.27
N PRO A 78 3.46 -12.25 14.47
CA PRO A 78 4.84 -12.54 14.06
C PRO A 78 5.44 -11.42 13.19
N ILE A 79 4.62 -10.52 12.65
CA ILE A 79 5.00 -9.40 11.81
C ILE A 79 4.60 -8.07 12.47
N ALA A 80 5.59 -7.27 12.84
CA ALA A 80 5.37 -5.89 13.27
C ALA A 80 5.31 -4.95 12.06
N ILE A 81 4.48 -3.89 12.13
CA ILE A 81 4.37 -2.87 11.08
C ILE A 81 4.70 -1.52 11.69
N ARG A 82 5.63 -0.80 11.04
CA ARG A 82 5.98 0.57 11.39
C ARG A 82 5.79 1.46 10.18
N LEU A 83 4.98 2.52 10.32
CA LEU A 83 4.70 3.47 9.26
C LEU A 83 5.12 4.88 9.69
N SER A 84 5.77 5.60 8.78
CA SER A 84 6.10 7.00 8.94
C SER A 84 5.65 7.81 7.72
N THR A 85 5.35 9.09 7.93
CA THR A 85 4.95 10.02 6.86
C THR A 85 5.45 11.42 7.15
N ASN A 86 5.68 12.22 6.10
CA ASN A 86 6.02 13.64 6.21
C ASN A 86 4.81 14.55 6.53
N ARG A 87 3.63 13.97 6.79
CA ARG A 87 2.40 14.71 7.13
C ARG A 87 1.94 14.30 8.52
N TYR A 88 2.18 15.15 9.51
CA TYR A 88 1.91 14.90 10.95
C TYR A 88 0.43 14.60 11.27
N PHE A 89 -0.50 15.07 10.43
CA PHE A 89 -1.94 14.86 10.62
C PHE A 89 -2.45 13.52 10.04
N LEU A 90 -1.61 12.79 9.30
CA LEU A 90 -2.00 11.48 8.79
C LEU A 90 -1.74 10.39 9.84
N PRO A 91 -2.67 9.45 10.02
CA PRO A 91 -2.47 8.32 10.94
C PRO A 91 -1.33 7.43 10.45
N THR A 92 -0.63 6.82 11.41
CA THR A 92 0.48 5.88 11.18
C THR A 92 0.15 4.47 11.67
N ASP A 93 -1.12 4.20 11.91
CA ASP A 93 -1.71 2.96 12.41
C ASP A 93 -2.74 2.38 11.40
N GLU A 94 -3.61 1.46 11.86
CA GLU A 94 -4.64 0.78 11.05
C GLU A 94 -5.67 1.71 10.37
N ARG A 95 -5.73 2.99 10.75
CA ARG A 95 -6.53 3.99 10.05
C ARG A 95 -5.90 4.41 8.72
N ASN A 96 -4.63 4.08 8.51
CA ASN A 96 -3.92 4.34 7.26
C ASN A 96 -4.02 3.15 6.31
N LEU A 97 -4.46 3.39 5.06
CA LEU A 97 -4.67 2.32 4.08
C LEU A 97 -3.38 1.56 3.71
N ALA A 98 -2.22 2.24 3.74
CA ALA A 98 -0.93 1.60 3.51
C ALA A 98 -0.53 0.65 4.67
N TYR A 99 -0.87 1.00 5.92
CA TYR A 99 -0.71 0.11 7.06
C TYR A 99 -1.61 -1.13 6.91
N ARG A 100 -2.90 -0.92 6.60
CA ARG A 100 -3.85 -2.02 6.36
C ARG A 100 -3.41 -2.93 5.22
N ALA A 101 -2.80 -2.37 4.17
CA ALA A 101 -2.25 -3.16 3.07
C ALA A 101 -1.11 -4.07 3.54
N ALA A 102 -0.22 -3.58 4.40
CA ALA A 102 0.85 -4.39 4.98
C ALA A 102 0.31 -5.48 5.90
N ALA A 103 -0.69 -5.16 6.74
CA ALA A 103 -1.34 -6.12 7.62
C ALA A 103 -2.03 -7.24 6.82
N LEU A 104 -2.78 -6.89 5.76
CA LEU A 104 -3.44 -7.85 4.89
C LEU A 104 -2.44 -8.77 4.14
N MET A 105 -1.33 -8.20 3.67
CA MET A 105 -0.26 -8.98 3.03
C MET A 105 0.41 -9.90 4.05
N ALA A 106 0.62 -9.45 5.29
CA ALA A 106 1.17 -10.27 6.35
C ALA A 106 0.22 -11.43 6.72
N GLU A 107 -1.06 -11.14 6.92
CA GLU A 107 -2.08 -12.15 7.23
C GLU A 107 -2.12 -13.26 6.16
N LYS A 108 -2.10 -12.88 4.88
CA LYS A 108 -2.27 -13.84 3.78
C LYS A 108 -1.00 -14.57 3.37
N TYR A 109 0.14 -13.93 3.46
CA TYR A 109 1.35 -14.40 2.77
C TYR A 109 2.62 -14.43 3.63
N ALA A 110 2.54 -14.11 4.92
CA ALA A 110 3.73 -14.15 5.77
C ALA A 110 4.26 -15.58 5.97
N GLY A 111 3.36 -16.58 6.06
CA GLY A 111 3.76 -17.94 6.44
C GLY A 111 4.51 -17.93 7.78
N ASP A 112 5.68 -18.55 7.81
CA ASP A 112 6.53 -18.60 9.03
C ASP A 112 7.45 -17.38 9.18
N ARG A 113 7.30 -16.33 8.37
CA ARG A 113 8.13 -15.13 8.44
C ARG A 113 7.89 -14.37 9.73
N ARG A 114 8.99 -13.91 10.34
CA ARG A 114 8.97 -13.06 11.54
C ARG A 114 9.83 -11.84 11.27
N GLY A 115 9.42 -10.68 11.78
CA GLY A 115 10.18 -9.44 11.60
C GLY A 115 9.31 -8.21 11.51
N THR A 116 9.88 -7.13 10.93
CA THR A 116 9.22 -5.83 10.85
C THR A 116 9.13 -5.34 9.41
N ILE A 117 7.92 -4.95 8.97
CA ILE A 117 7.68 -4.18 7.77
C ILE A 117 7.77 -2.71 8.13
N ILE A 118 8.70 -1.99 7.51
CA ILE A 118 8.92 -0.55 7.75
C ILE A 118 8.51 0.20 6.49
N ILE A 119 7.54 1.12 6.62
CA ILE A 119 6.94 1.89 5.52
C ILE A 119 7.23 3.36 5.74
N ASP A 120 7.87 4.01 4.76
CA ASP A 120 8.07 5.45 4.74
C ASP A 120 7.31 6.06 3.56
N ILE A 121 6.41 7.00 3.84
CA ILE A 121 5.57 7.68 2.86
C ILE A 121 5.98 9.15 2.76
N LYS A 122 6.50 9.57 1.61
CA LYS A 122 6.67 10.99 1.28
C LYS A 122 5.46 11.47 0.48
N LYS A 123 4.48 12.00 1.19
CA LYS A 123 3.19 12.42 0.66
C LYS A 123 3.30 13.72 -0.14
N ARG A 124 2.81 13.71 -1.39
CA ARG A 124 2.67 14.88 -2.27
C ARG A 124 1.25 14.98 -2.84
N ILE A 125 0.57 13.83 -3.06
CA ILE A 125 -0.82 13.82 -3.49
C ILE A 125 -1.66 14.47 -2.37
N PRO A 126 -2.48 15.49 -2.68
CA PRO A 126 -3.38 16.10 -1.71
C PRO A 126 -4.29 15.07 -1.05
N VAL A 127 -4.52 15.25 0.25
CA VAL A 127 -5.38 14.36 1.04
C VAL A 127 -6.84 14.75 0.82
N ALA A 128 -7.73 13.76 0.73
CA ALA A 128 -9.17 13.94 0.52
C ALA A 128 -9.53 14.74 -0.76
N ALA A 129 -8.72 14.64 -1.82
CA ALA A 129 -8.91 15.40 -3.05
C ALA A 129 -9.52 14.57 -4.21
N GLY A 130 -10.06 13.37 -3.95
CA GLY A 130 -10.59 12.50 -5.00
C GLY A 130 -9.54 11.83 -5.91
N LEU A 131 -8.24 11.99 -5.58
CA LEU A 131 -7.10 11.54 -6.39
C LEU A 131 -6.59 10.14 -6.03
N ALA A 132 -7.33 9.40 -5.20
CA ALA A 132 -7.00 8.05 -4.71
C ALA A 132 -5.61 7.91 -4.07
N GLY A 133 -5.09 8.95 -3.40
CA GLY A 133 -3.74 8.94 -2.83
C GLY A 133 -3.52 7.84 -1.78
N GLY A 134 -4.52 7.54 -0.94
CA GLY A 134 -4.48 6.45 0.03
C GLY A 134 -4.45 5.08 -0.64
N SER A 135 -5.33 4.87 -1.64
CA SER A 135 -5.41 3.63 -2.41
C SER A 135 -4.12 3.37 -3.19
N SER A 136 -3.52 4.44 -3.72
CA SER A 136 -2.23 4.36 -4.41
C SER A 136 -1.08 4.00 -3.46
N ASN A 137 -1.07 4.54 -2.23
CA ASN A 137 -0.08 4.16 -1.23
C ASN A 137 -0.23 2.67 -0.83
N ALA A 138 -1.46 2.20 -0.64
CA ALA A 138 -1.75 0.78 -0.37
C ALA A 138 -1.26 -0.14 -1.49
N ALA A 139 -1.57 0.21 -2.75
CA ALA A 139 -1.11 -0.52 -3.93
C ALA A 139 0.43 -0.63 -3.98
N ALA A 140 1.15 0.47 -3.69
CA ALA A 140 2.61 0.45 -3.63
C ALA A 140 3.15 -0.47 -2.54
N VAL A 141 2.51 -0.52 -1.38
CA VAL A 141 2.88 -1.43 -0.28
C VAL A 141 2.66 -2.89 -0.68
N ILE A 142 1.53 -3.23 -1.32
CA ILE A 142 1.24 -4.57 -1.84
C ILE A 142 2.34 -5.03 -2.81
N HIS A 143 2.66 -4.22 -3.81
CA HIS A 143 3.74 -4.52 -4.77
C HIS A 143 5.11 -4.67 -4.09
N ALA A 144 5.41 -3.79 -3.14
CA ALA A 144 6.69 -3.81 -2.45
C ALA A 144 6.85 -5.07 -1.61
N ILE A 145 5.83 -5.49 -0.87
CA ILE A 145 5.87 -6.71 -0.06
C ILE A 145 5.95 -7.95 -0.95
N ARG A 146 5.18 -8.00 -2.06
CA ARG A 146 5.34 -9.08 -3.06
C ARG A 146 6.80 -9.25 -3.46
N LYS A 147 7.50 -8.15 -3.82
CA LYS A 147 8.91 -8.21 -4.21
C LYS A 147 9.86 -8.53 -3.04
N LEU A 148 9.63 -7.98 -1.86
CA LEU A 148 10.50 -8.20 -0.70
C LEU A 148 10.47 -9.65 -0.22
N TRP A 149 9.32 -10.29 -0.32
CA TRP A 149 9.11 -11.68 0.11
C TRP A 149 9.20 -12.68 -1.03
N ASP A 150 9.46 -12.20 -2.27
CA ASP A 150 9.58 -13.02 -3.48
C ASP A 150 8.36 -13.93 -3.67
N LEU A 151 7.17 -13.31 -3.60
CA LEU A 151 5.90 -14.03 -3.74
C LEU A 151 5.57 -14.23 -5.21
N ASP A 152 5.24 -15.46 -5.59
CA ASP A 152 4.76 -15.80 -6.94
C ASP A 152 3.25 -15.48 -7.04
N LEU A 153 2.93 -14.18 -7.14
CA LEU A 153 1.57 -13.66 -7.27
C LEU A 153 1.44 -12.94 -8.61
N THR A 154 0.38 -13.26 -9.34
CA THR A 154 0.00 -12.58 -10.57
C THR A 154 -0.54 -11.17 -10.28
N LEU A 155 -0.63 -10.33 -11.31
CA LEU A 155 -1.23 -8.99 -11.17
C LEU A 155 -2.70 -9.09 -10.77
N GLU A 156 -3.41 -10.10 -11.26
CA GLU A 156 -4.80 -10.39 -10.87
C GLU A 156 -4.93 -10.74 -9.39
N ASP A 157 -4.03 -11.57 -8.83
CA ASP A 157 -4.03 -11.90 -7.40
C ASP A 157 -3.80 -10.66 -6.53
N LEU A 158 -2.91 -9.77 -6.96
CA LEU A 158 -2.67 -8.51 -6.27
C LEU A 158 -3.91 -7.60 -6.33
N CYS A 159 -4.58 -7.51 -7.49
CA CYS A 159 -5.82 -6.75 -7.64
C CYS A 159 -6.93 -7.32 -6.75
N ARG A 160 -7.09 -8.63 -6.70
CA ARG A 160 -8.06 -9.32 -5.82
C ARG A 160 -7.77 -9.07 -4.34
N THR A 161 -6.49 -9.03 -3.97
CA THR A 161 -6.07 -8.66 -2.61
C THR A 161 -6.37 -7.19 -2.33
N GLY A 162 -6.03 -6.30 -3.26
CA GLY A 162 -6.25 -4.86 -3.14
C GLY A 162 -7.72 -4.46 -3.05
N ALA A 163 -8.61 -5.19 -3.74
CA ALA A 163 -10.06 -4.95 -3.70
C ALA A 163 -10.67 -5.06 -2.28
N GLN A 164 -10.03 -5.80 -1.37
CA GLN A 164 -10.46 -5.92 0.02
C GLN A 164 -10.17 -4.65 0.85
N LEU A 165 -9.34 -3.76 0.33
CA LEU A 165 -8.97 -2.51 1.00
C LEU A 165 -9.79 -1.31 0.49
N GLY A 166 -10.21 -1.34 -0.77
CA GLY A 166 -11.01 -0.29 -1.38
C GLY A 166 -11.10 -0.42 -2.89
N SER A 167 -12.15 0.16 -3.47
CA SER A 167 -12.50 0.04 -4.90
C SER A 167 -11.46 0.59 -5.88
N ASP A 168 -10.71 1.64 -5.47
CA ASP A 168 -9.67 2.25 -6.31
C ASP A 168 -8.32 1.49 -6.26
N VAL A 169 -8.12 0.59 -5.28
CA VAL A 169 -6.82 -0.07 -5.08
C VAL A 169 -6.43 -0.96 -6.25
N PRO A 170 -7.32 -1.76 -6.86
CA PRO A 170 -7.00 -2.56 -8.03
C PRO A 170 -6.47 -1.73 -9.20
N PHE A 171 -7.15 -0.63 -9.54
CA PHE A 171 -6.66 0.28 -10.60
C PHE A 171 -5.28 0.85 -10.28
N CYS A 172 -5.04 1.25 -9.03
CA CYS A 172 -3.73 1.74 -8.60
C CYS A 172 -2.65 0.66 -8.73
N ILE A 173 -2.97 -0.62 -8.47
CA ILE A 173 -2.06 -1.76 -8.66
C ILE A 173 -1.69 -1.91 -10.14
N MET A 174 -2.68 -1.94 -11.03
CA MET A 174 -2.48 -2.06 -12.48
C MET A 174 -1.64 -0.91 -13.02
N GLY A 175 -1.97 0.33 -12.66
CA GLY A 175 -1.26 1.52 -13.09
C GLY A 175 0.19 1.57 -12.61
N GLN A 176 0.46 1.12 -11.39
CA GLN A 176 1.82 1.07 -10.86
C GLN A 176 2.66 -0.01 -11.51
N ALA A 177 2.10 -1.17 -11.84
CA ALA A 177 2.76 -2.21 -12.62
C ALA A 177 3.24 -1.67 -13.97
N ALA A 178 2.40 -0.85 -14.64
CA ALA A 178 2.73 -0.22 -15.92
C ALA A 178 3.80 0.90 -15.78
N ALA A 179 3.78 1.68 -14.70
CA ALA A 179 4.57 2.91 -14.56
C ALA A 179 5.94 2.72 -13.89
N ASN A 180 6.02 1.89 -12.84
CA ASN A 180 7.24 1.75 -12.05
C ASN A 180 8.28 0.89 -12.75
N LYS A 181 9.47 1.47 -13.01
CA LYS A 181 10.58 0.74 -13.63
C LYS A 181 10.97 -0.53 -12.86
N THR A 182 10.82 -0.53 -11.55
CA THR A 182 11.09 -1.67 -10.67
C THR A 182 10.12 -2.83 -10.87
N LEU A 183 8.87 -2.55 -11.30
CA LEU A 183 7.81 -3.53 -11.49
C LEU A 183 7.67 -3.97 -12.94
N LYS A 184 8.04 -3.10 -13.90
CA LYS A 184 7.91 -3.38 -15.34
C LYS A 184 8.44 -4.74 -15.78
N PRO A 185 9.62 -5.23 -15.33
CA PRO A 185 10.11 -6.54 -15.76
C PRO A 185 9.18 -7.69 -15.39
N ASP A 186 8.51 -7.57 -14.23
CA ASP A 186 7.62 -8.61 -13.71
C ASP A 186 6.30 -8.68 -14.50
N PHE A 187 5.82 -7.52 -15.01
CA PHE A 187 4.50 -7.36 -15.62
C PHE A 187 4.54 -6.81 -17.07
N ALA A 188 5.68 -6.91 -17.74
CA ALA A 188 5.88 -6.30 -19.08
C ALA A 188 4.90 -6.78 -20.15
N LYS A 189 4.36 -7.99 -20.01
CA LYS A 189 3.42 -8.61 -20.95
C LYS A 189 2.04 -8.82 -20.36
N ASP A 190 1.81 -8.36 -19.13
CA ASP A 190 0.54 -8.51 -18.47
C ASP A 190 -0.47 -7.48 -19.01
N PRO A 191 -1.59 -7.90 -19.62
CA PRO A 191 -2.58 -6.99 -20.20
C PRO A 191 -3.27 -6.10 -19.16
N LEU A 192 -3.25 -6.49 -17.88
CA LEU A 192 -3.78 -5.68 -16.78
C LEU A 192 -2.85 -4.51 -16.41
N ALA A 193 -1.57 -4.53 -16.82
CA ALA A 193 -0.64 -3.44 -16.55
C ALA A 193 -0.94 -2.24 -17.47
N CYS A 194 -1.84 -1.36 -17.07
CA CYS A 194 -2.35 -0.25 -17.87
C CYS A 194 -2.41 1.07 -17.08
N HIS A 195 -2.38 2.20 -17.80
CA HIS A 195 -2.49 3.55 -17.23
C HIS A 195 -3.91 4.11 -17.29
N CYS A 196 -4.77 3.48 -18.07
CA CYS A 196 -6.17 3.87 -18.27
C CYS A 196 -7.02 2.61 -18.29
N ALA A 197 -8.18 2.63 -17.63
CA ALA A 197 -9.10 1.51 -17.61
C ALA A 197 -10.55 2.01 -17.56
N LEU A 198 -11.42 1.27 -18.22
CA LEU A 198 -12.86 1.34 -18.00
C LEU A 198 -13.18 0.47 -16.78
N ALA A 199 -13.79 1.07 -15.78
CA ALA A 199 -14.24 0.37 -14.58
C ALA A 199 -15.77 0.41 -14.53
N THR A 200 -16.37 -0.75 -14.31
CA THR A 200 -17.81 -0.91 -14.09
C THR A 200 -18.01 -1.59 -12.73
N GLY A 201 -18.98 -1.13 -11.97
CA GLY A 201 -19.21 -1.74 -10.65
C GLY A 201 -20.15 -0.91 -9.78
N THR A 202 -20.11 -1.15 -8.50
CA THR A 202 -20.85 -0.39 -7.51
C THR A 202 -19.97 0.73 -6.96
N GLY A 203 -20.45 1.98 -7.08
CA GLY A 203 -19.88 3.11 -6.38
C GLY A 203 -20.23 3.01 -4.89
N THR A 204 -19.21 3.08 -4.05
CA THR A 204 -19.38 3.37 -2.61
C THR A 204 -19.13 4.86 -2.40
N ASP A 205 -20.04 5.53 -1.68
CA ASP A 205 -19.88 6.93 -1.27
C ASP A 205 -18.59 7.18 -0.49
#